data_6917771e68a8ee821e6cb9b4fe389a03
#
_entry.id   6917771e68a8ee821e6cb9b4fe389a03
#
_cell.length_a   1.000
_cell.length_b   1.000
_cell.length_c   1.000
_cell.angle_alpha   90.00
_cell.angle_beta   90.00
_cell.angle_gamma   90.00
#
_symmetry.space_group_name_H-M   'P 1'
#
loop_
_entity.id
_entity.type
_entity.pdbx_description
1 polymer ?
#
loop_
_entity_poly.entity_id
_entity_poly.type
_entity_poly.pdbx_seq_one_letter_code
_entity_poly.pdbx_strand_id
1 'polypeptide(L)'
;QQNKKSSEETIATTTGCTANVVMVTPKQIFVANAGDSRAVLCRAGKAYQLSFDHKLDNEKEKARIAKAGGKIDNGRINGGLNLTRSLGDFGYKADKTLPYD
;
A
#
# COMPACT_ATOMS: atom_id res chain seq x y z
N GLN A 1 22.71 35.03 -9.03
CA GLN A 1 21.41 34.45 -9.41
C GLN A 1 21.43 32.99 -8.99
N GLN A 2 20.87 32.68 -7.81
CA GLN A 2 20.69 31.30 -7.33
C GLN A 2 19.49 30.69 -8.08
N ASN A 3 19.76 29.74 -8.97
CA ASN A 3 18.75 28.88 -9.54
C ASN A 3 18.11 28.05 -8.39
N LYS A 4 16.96 28.50 -7.89
CA LYS A 4 16.03 27.61 -7.18
C LYS A 4 15.57 26.56 -8.18
N LYS A 5 16.17 25.38 -8.19
CA LYS A 5 15.49 24.17 -8.68
C LYS A 5 14.25 24.00 -7.83
N SER A 6 13.11 24.44 -8.31
CA SER A 6 11.82 23.96 -7.81
C SER A 6 11.87 22.45 -7.97
N SER A 7 11.82 21.72 -6.85
CA SER A 7 11.55 20.29 -6.88
C SER A 7 10.20 20.14 -7.56
N GLU A 8 10.17 19.72 -8.82
CA GLU A 8 8.94 19.34 -9.49
C GLU A 8 8.30 18.25 -8.63
N GLU A 9 7.23 18.62 -7.98
CA GLU A 9 6.40 17.68 -7.22
C GLU A 9 5.79 16.74 -8.26
N THR A 10 6.30 15.52 -8.32
CA THR A 10 5.80 14.54 -9.28
C THR A 10 4.37 14.14 -8.88
N ILE A 11 3.52 13.83 -9.85
CA ILE A 11 2.15 13.32 -9.62
C ILE A 11 2.15 12.19 -8.59
N ALA A 12 3.17 11.32 -8.62
CA ALA A 12 3.33 10.23 -7.69
C ALA A 12 3.59 10.65 -6.23
N THR A 13 3.89 11.91 -5.95
CA THR A 13 4.02 12.44 -4.58
C THR A 13 2.66 12.54 -3.89
N THR A 14 1.65 12.98 -4.62
CA THR A 14 0.29 13.24 -4.11
C THR A 14 -0.74 12.22 -4.58
N THR A 15 -0.35 11.31 -5.47
CA THR A 15 -1.24 10.31 -6.06
C THR A 15 -0.63 8.92 -5.90
N GLY A 16 -1.47 7.95 -5.59
CA GLY A 16 -1.09 6.55 -5.50
C GLY A 16 -2.19 5.62 -5.99
N CYS A 17 -1.89 4.35 -6.08
CA CYS A 17 -2.86 3.30 -6.36
C CYS A 17 -2.53 2.01 -5.63
N THR A 18 -3.55 1.19 -5.42
CA THR A 18 -3.36 -0.22 -5.05
C THR A 18 -2.90 -1.02 -6.27
N ALA A 19 -2.31 -2.17 -6.02
CA ALA A 19 -2.01 -3.15 -7.06
C ALA A 19 -2.43 -4.54 -6.57
N ASN A 20 -3.30 -5.21 -7.32
CA ASN A 20 -3.65 -6.60 -7.09
C ASN A 20 -3.55 -7.33 -8.42
N VAL A 21 -2.55 -8.21 -8.55
CA VAL A 21 -2.20 -8.91 -9.79
C VAL A 21 -2.34 -10.39 -9.60
N VAL A 22 -3.05 -11.04 -10.51
CA VAL A 22 -3.24 -12.50 -10.50
C VAL A 22 -2.60 -13.10 -11.75
N MET A 23 -1.74 -14.09 -11.57
CA MET A 23 -1.17 -14.89 -12.62
C MET A 23 -1.65 -16.33 -12.48
N VAL A 24 -2.24 -16.87 -13.54
CA VAL A 24 -2.76 -18.25 -13.57
C VAL A 24 -1.88 -19.09 -14.49
N THR A 25 -1.41 -20.21 -13.97
CA THR A 25 -0.68 -21.24 -14.73
C THR A 25 -1.49 -22.54 -14.73
N PRO A 26 -1.12 -23.56 -15.52
CA PRO A 26 -1.82 -24.85 -15.50
C PRO A 26 -1.86 -25.53 -14.12
N LYS A 27 -0.97 -25.18 -13.21
CA LYS A 27 -0.81 -25.84 -11.89
C LYS A 27 -1.01 -24.92 -10.70
N GLN A 28 -0.92 -23.59 -10.85
CA GLN A 28 -0.85 -22.67 -9.75
C GLN A 28 -1.51 -21.32 -10.06
N ILE A 29 -2.01 -20.68 -9.04
CA ILE A 29 -2.46 -19.28 -9.07
C ILE A 29 -1.51 -18.49 -8.16
N PHE A 30 -0.89 -17.45 -8.72
CA PHE A 30 -0.05 -16.52 -7.99
C PHE A 30 -0.80 -15.22 -7.82
N VAL A 31 -0.78 -14.66 -6.61
CA VAL A 31 -1.39 -13.37 -6.33
C VAL A 31 -0.37 -12.46 -5.66
N ALA A 32 -0.16 -11.29 -6.26
CA ALA A 32 0.63 -10.21 -5.68
C ALA A 32 -0.30 -9.05 -5.31
N ASN A 33 -0.22 -8.58 -4.07
CA ASN A 33 -1.09 -7.53 -3.56
C ASN A 33 -0.29 -6.42 -2.85
N ALA A 34 -0.61 -5.17 -3.16
CA ALA A 34 -0.20 -3.99 -2.44
C ALA A 34 -1.41 -3.05 -2.29
N GLY A 35 -1.92 -2.93 -1.07
CA GLY A 35 -3.09 -2.12 -0.76
C GLY A 35 -4.31 -2.95 -0.36
N ASP A 36 -5.49 -2.38 -0.48
CA ASP A 36 -6.75 -2.93 0.00
C ASP A 36 -7.68 -3.44 -1.12
N SER A 37 -7.15 -3.60 -2.33
CA SER A 37 -7.80 -4.41 -3.38
C SER A 37 -7.64 -5.89 -3.04
N ARG A 38 -8.61 -6.70 -3.47
CA ARG A 38 -8.68 -8.10 -3.05
C ARG A 38 -8.89 -9.05 -4.22
N ALA A 39 -8.20 -10.18 -4.19
CA ALA A 39 -8.45 -11.33 -5.06
C ALA A 39 -9.18 -12.44 -4.29
N VAL A 40 -10.24 -12.97 -4.90
CA VAL A 40 -11.05 -14.05 -4.35
C VAL A 40 -11.26 -15.10 -5.44
N LEU A 41 -11.04 -16.36 -5.09
CA LEU A 41 -11.32 -17.52 -5.96
C LEU A 41 -12.67 -18.11 -5.59
N CYS A 42 -13.54 -18.28 -6.57
CA CYS A 42 -14.71 -19.16 -6.43
C CYS A 42 -14.34 -20.54 -6.93
N ARG A 43 -14.43 -21.54 -6.04
CA ARG A 43 -14.19 -22.94 -6.37
C ARG A 43 -15.22 -23.83 -5.70
N ALA A 44 -15.91 -24.65 -6.49
CA ALA A 44 -16.96 -25.55 -6.02
C ALA A 44 -18.03 -24.81 -5.18
N GLY A 45 -18.46 -23.61 -5.62
CA GLY A 45 -19.46 -22.80 -4.95
C GLY A 45 -19.00 -22.11 -3.67
N LYS A 46 -17.69 -22.15 -3.35
CA LYS A 46 -17.10 -21.52 -2.16
C LYS A 46 -16.14 -20.41 -2.55
N ALA A 47 -16.13 -19.34 -1.74
CA ALA A 47 -15.19 -18.24 -1.88
C ALA A 47 -13.92 -18.52 -1.06
N TYR A 48 -12.76 -18.41 -1.72
CA TYR A 48 -11.45 -18.51 -1.10
C TYR A 48 -10.72 -17.20 -1.26
N GLN A 49 -10.37 -16.57 -0.15
CA GLN A 49 -9.58 -15.35 -0.14
C GLN A 49 -8.15 -15.68 -0.57
N LEU A 50 -7.65 -15.02 -1.63
CA LEU A 50 -6.31 -15.23 -2.15
C LEU A 50 -5.34 -14.09 -1.82
N SER A 51 -5.83 -12.94 -1.36
CA SER A 51 -5.00 -11.83 -0.89
C SER A 51 -5.58 -11.25 0.39
N PHE A 52 -4.72 -10.58 1.16
CA PHE A 52 -5.11 -9.89 2.39
C PHE A 52 -4.97 -8.40 2.22
N ASP A 53 -5.99 -7.65 2.62
CA ASP A 53 -5.99 -6.19 2.54
C ASP A 53 -4.90 -5.60 3.46
N HIS A 54 -4.17 -4.63 2.94
CA HIS A 54 -3.21 -3.85 3.72
C HIS A 54 -3.91 -2.63 4.31
N LYS A 55 -4.52 -2.82 5.47
CA LYS A 55 -5.25 -1.80 6.25
C LYS A 55 -4.77 -1.74 7.69
N LEU A 56 -5.21 -0.70 8.41
CA LEU A 56 -4.84 -0.46 9.81
C LEU A 56 -5.53 -1.40 10.81
N ASP A 57 -6.49 -2.19 10.41
CA ASP A 57 -7.05 -3.31 11.19
C ASP A 57 -6.12 -4.54 11.21
N ASN A 58 -5.14 -4.60 10.30
CA ASN A 58 -4.06 -5.58 10.35
C ASN A 58 -2.97 -5.10 11.32
N GLU A 59 -2.82 -5.79 12.45
CA GLU A 59 -1.89 -5.40 13.52
C GLU A 59 -0.42 -5.34 13.06
N LYS A 60 0.00 -6.17 12.11
CA LYS A 60 1.36 -6.11 11.54
C LYS A 60 1.59 -4.82 10.78
N GLU A 61 0.63 -4.42 9.95
CA GLU A 61 0.69 -3.19 9.19
C GLU A 61 0.65 -1.97 10.11
N LYS A 62 -0.23 -1.97 11.09
CA LYS A 62 -0.34 -0.94 12.12
C LYS A 62 0.96 -0.76 12.89
N ALA A 63 1.57 -1.86 13.34
CA ALA A 63 2.85 -1.84 14.06
C ALA A 63 3.97 -1.30 13.18
N ARG A 64 4.03 -1.68 11.89
CA ARG A 64 5.00 -1.18 10.93
C ARG A 64 4.88 0.34 10.74
N ILE A 65 3.67 0.84 10.52
CA ILE A 65 3.40 2.28 10.35
C ILE A 65 3.80 3.06 11.63
N ALA A 66 3.43 2.56 12.80
CA ALA A 66 3.80 3.20 14.07
C ALA A 66 5.34 3.23 14.27
N LYS A 67 6.02 2.11 13.96
CA LYS A 67 7.50 2.01 14.02
C LYS A 67 8.17 3.01 13.08
N ALA A 68 7.58 3.28 11.92
CA ALA A 68 8.05 4.26 10.96
C ALA A 68 7.71 5.72 11.34
N GLY A 69 7.10 5.97 12.50
CA GLY A 69 6.73 7.30 12.96
C GLY A 69 5.42 7.84 12.36
N GLY A 70 4.66 7.02 11.64
CA GLY A 70 3.35 7.38 11.11
C GLY A 70 2.33 7.56 12.26
N LYS A 71 1.60 8.66 12.22
CA LYS A 71 0.50 8.92 13.15
C LYS A 71 -0.77 8.27 12.64
N ILE A 72 -1.44 7.54 13.52
CA ILE A 72 -2.72 6.90 13.20
C ILE A 72 -3.82 7.67 13.93
N ASP A 73 -4.73 8.24 13.17
CA ASP A 73 -5.87 9.00 13.68
C ASP A 73 -7.12 8.66 12.86
N ASN A 74 -8.21 8.36 13.56
CA ASN A 74 -9.51 8.01 12.96
C ASN A 74 -9.42 6.96 11.84
N GLY A 75 -8.56 5.94 11.99
CA GLY A 75 -8.38 4.89 10.98
C GLY A 75 -7.61 5.35 9.73
N ARG A 76 -6.89 6.48 9.81
CA ARG A 76 -6.10 7.03 8.72
C ARG A 76 -4.67 7.31 9.14
N ILE A 77 -3.73 7.15 8.21
CA ILE A 77 -2.32 7.48 8.39
C ILE A 77 -2.15 8.96 8.11
N ASN A 78 -1.57 9.68 9.09
CA ASN A 78 -1.35 11.14 9.04
C ASN A 78 -2.62 11.93 8.62
N GLY A 79 -3.80 11.43 9.02
CA GLY A 79 -5.09 12.07 8.74
C GLY A 79 -5.62 11.91 7.30
N GLY A 80 -4.86 11.29 6.39
CA GLY A 80 -5.22 11.19 4.97
C GLY A 80 -5.46 9.76 4.48
N LEU A 81 -4.46 8.92 4.52
CA LEU A 81 -4.44 7.62 3.86
C LEU A 81 -5.13 6.53 4.69
N ASN A 82 -6.05 5.79 4.08
CA ASN A 82 -6.83 4.73 4.74
C ASN A 82 -6.34 3.30 4.46
N LEU A 83 -5.23 3.18 3.75
CA LEU A 83 -4.57 1.92 3.44
C LEU A 83 -3.08 2.01 3.82
N THR A 84 -2.39 0.88 3.93
CA THR A 84 -1.03 0.84 4.48
C THR A 84 0.05 0.51 3.46
N ARG A 85 -0.33 0.15 2.23
CA ARG A 85 0.59 -0.09 1.10
C ARG A 85 -0.03 0.39 -0.20
N SER A 86 0.77 1.09 -1.01
CA SER A 86 0.38 1.60 -2.33
C SER A 86 1.59 1.71 -3.25
N LEU A 87 1.35 1.83 -4.54
CA LEU A 87 2.31 2.36 -5.50
C LEU A 87 2.09 3.88 -5.59
N GLY A 88 3.15 4.67 -5.67
CA GLY A 88 3.06 6.12 -5.54
C GLY A 88 2.93 6.57 -4.08
N ASP A 89 2.12 7.57 -3.81
CA ASP A 89 1.93 8.18 -2.49
C ASP A 89 3.26 8.57 -1.81
N PHE A 90 4.20 9.13 -2.60
CA PHE A 90 5.57 9.38 -2.13
C PHE A 90 5.63 10.42 -1.01
N GLY A 91 4.61 11.26 -0.86
CA GLY A 91 4.49 12.16 0.30
C GLY A 91 4.52 11.41 1.65
N TYR A 92 3.99 10.19 1.69
CA TYR A 92 4.03 9.31 2.87
C TYR A 92 5.32 8.49 2.99
N LYS A 93 6.20 8.51 1.99
CA LYS A 93 7.41 7.69 1.85
C LYS A 93 8.68 8.54 1.76
N ALA A 94 8.63 9.76 2.30
CA ALA A 94 9.69 10.75 2.14
C ALA A 94 10.96 10.43 2.97
N ASP A 95 10.84 9.67 4.06
CA ASP A 95 11.97 9.31 4.90
C ASP A 95 12.76 8.16 4.28
N LYS A 96 13.88 8.52 3.64
CA LYS A 96 14.78 7.58 2.97
C LYS A 96 15.71 6.82 3.93
N THR A 97 15.67 7.11 5.22
CA THR A 97 16.45 6.39 6.24
C THR A 97 15.75 5.11 6.71
N LEU A 98 14.44 5.00 6.43
CA LEU A 98 13.64 3.82 6.74
C LEU A 98 13.82 2.71 5.69
N PRO A 99 13.74 1.43 6.08
CA PRO A 99 13.71 0.32 5.13
C PRO A 99 12.46 0.37 4.25
N TYR A 100 12.48 -0.35 3.14
CA TYR A 100 11.38 -0.35 2.18
C TYR A 100 10.18 -1.24 2.58
N ASP A 101 10.31 -2.02 3.62
CA ASP A 101 9.30 -2.98 4.13
C ASP A 101 8.36 -2.42 5.22
#